data_8dbc153949bcb86448ec820501fcf82c
#
_entry.id   8dbc153949bcb86448ec820501fcf82c
#
_cell.length_a   1.000
_cell.length_b   1.000
_cell.length_c   1.000
_cell.angle_alpha   90.00
_cell.angle_beta   90.00
_cell.angle_gamma   90.00
#
_symmetry.space_group_name_H-M   'P 1'
#
loop_
_entity.id
_entity.type
_entity.pdbx_description
1 polymer ?
#
loop_
_entity_poly.entity_id
_entity_poly.type
_entity_poly.pdbx_seq_one_letter_code
_entity_poly.pdbx_strand_id
1 'polypeptide(L)'
;MQPKDITDLQDVIRKVHGCESEYSRTLHVREVFLEKIAWDGFVRVFKLIQHPKAKRCYAWSYQDEKETKSVTVLEIPPVDSPESAVKVAIAS
;
A
#
# COMPACT_ATOMS: atom_id res chain seq x y z
N MET A 1 -7.91 -19.45 -0.53
CA MET A 1 -6.54 -19.25 -0.03
C MET A 1 -6.04 -17.88 -0.44
N GLN A 2 -5.50 -17.14 0.50
CA GLN A 2 -4.99 -15.79 0.26
C GLN A 2 -3.58 -15.85 -0.33
N PRO A 3 -3.26 -15.03 -1.36
CA PRO A 3 -1.90 -14.96 -1.86
C PRO A 3 -0.88 -14.59 -0.78
N LYS A 4 0.32 -15.11 -0.89
CA LYS A 4 1.36 -14.91 0.11
C LYS A 4 1.72 -13.44 0.29
N ASP A 5 1.74 -12.64 -0.78
CA ASP A 5 2.07 -11.22 -0.67
C ASP A 5 1.05 -10.45 0.17
N ILE A 6 -0.22 -10.86 0.16
CA ILE A 6 -1.24 -10.25 1.00
C ILE A 6 -0.93 -10.51 2.48
N THR A 7 -0.60 -11.76 2.82
CA THR A 7 -0.22 -12.11 4.19
C THR A 7 1.03 -11.36 4.63
N ASP A 8 2.02 -11.28 3.76
CA ASP A 8 3.26 -10.56 4.05
C ASP A 8 2.98 -9.07 4.30
N LEU A 9 2.10 -8.45 3.50
CA LEU A 9 1.73 -7.05 3.69
C LEU A 9 0.95 -6.83 4.99
N GLN A 10 0.10 -7.79 5.36
CA GLN A 10 -0.60 -7.72 6.66
C GLN A 10 0.40 -7.75 7.82
N ASP A 11 1.46 -8.55 7.71
CA ASP A 11 2.51 -8.58 8.73
C ASP A 11 3.26 -7.25 8.80
N VAL A 12 3.55 -6.64 7.65
CA VAL A 12 4.20 -5.33 7.61
C VAL A 12 3.30 -4.27 8.27
N ILE A 13 2.00 -4.27 7.96
CA ILE A 13 1.05 -3.35 8.56
C ILE A 13 1.04 -3.49 10.08
N ARG A 14 1.03 -4.74 10.57
CA ARG A 14 1.07 -4.99 12.02
C ARG A 14 2.33 -4.43 12.65
N LYS A 15 3.47 -4.63 12.00
CA LYS A 15 4.77 -4.16 12.55
C LYS A 15 4.92 -2.66 12.49
N VAL A 16 4.48 -2.04 11.41
CA VAL A 16 4.67 -0.60 11.19
C VAL A 16 3.60 0.23 11.90
N HIS A 17 2.35 -0.23 11.83
CA HIS A 17 1.20 0.56 12.32
C HIS A 17 0.58 0.00 13.61
N GLY A 18 1.02 -1.17 14.04
CA GLY A 18 0.59 -1.75 15.32
C GLY A 18 -0.85 -2.22 15.37
N CYS A 19 -1.47 -2.53 14.24
CA CYS A 19 -2.85 -2.99 14.20
C CYS A 19 -3.03 -4.14 13.22
N GLU A 20 -4.12 -4.90 13.39
CA GLU A 20 -4.51 -5.94 12.47
C GLU A 20 -5.21 -5.34 11.26
N SER A 21 -5.25 -6.10 10.16
CA SER A 21 -5.88 -5.64 8.93
C SER A 21 -6.58 -6.78 8.20
N GLU A 22 -7.59 -6.41 7.41
CA GLU A 22 -8.29 -7.35 6.55
C GLU A 22 -8.10 -6.93 5.09
N TYR A 23 -7.75 -7.89 4.26
CA TYR A 23 -7.64 -7.63 2.82
C TYR A 23 -9.02 -7.27 2.26
N SER A 24 -9.10 -6.18 1.52
CA SER A 24 -10.33 -5.70 0.90
C SER A 24 -10.34 -5.94 -0.60
N ARG A 25 -9.38 -5.36 -1.30
CA ARG A 25 -9.34 -5.47 -2.78
C ARG A 25 -7.96 -5.08 -3.30
N THR A 26 -7.76 -5.35 -4.59
CA THR A 26 -6.53 -4.99 -5.30
C THR A 26 -6.91 -4.14 -6.50
N LEU A 27 -6.12 -3.09 -6.73
CA LEU A 27 -6.31 -2.18 -7.86
C LEU A 27 -4.99 -2.04 -8.62
N HIS A 28 -5.09 -1.97 -9.94
CA HIS A 28 -3.94 -1.65 -10.77
C HIS A 28 -3.79 -0.13 -10.81
N VAL A 29 -2.60 0.36 -10.44
CA VAL A 29 -2.30 1.79 -10.41
C VAL A 29 -1.12 2.06 -11.31
N ARG A 30 -1.27 3.06 -12.17
CA ARG A 30 -0.20 3.52 -13.05
C ARG A 30 -0.05 5.01 -12.90
N GLU A 31 1.11 5.45 -12.43
CA GLU A 31 1.42 6.86 -12.26
C GLU A 31 2.52 7.28 -13.21
N VAL A 32 2.30 8.41 -13.87
CA VAL A 32 3.24 8.98 -14.84
C VAL A 32 3.77 10.30 -14.27
N PHE A 33 5.09 10.46 -14.37
CA PHE A 33 5.76 11.69 -13.92
C PHE A 33 6.78 12.09 -14.98
N LEU A 34 6.67 13.31 -15.49
CA LEU A 34 7.54 13.84 -16.55
C LEU A 34 7.59 12.91 -17.77
N GLU A 35 6.43 12.46 -18.23
CA GLU A 35 6.26 11.59 -19.39
C GLU A 35 6.85 10.19 -19.22
N LYS A 36 7.31 9.85 -18.02
CA LYS A 36 7.82 8.52 -17.72
C LYS A 36 6.93 7.82 -16.70
N ILE A 37 6.84 6.50 -16.81
CA ILE A 37 6.09 5.71 -15.84
C ILE A 37 6.90 5.68 -14.54
N ALA A 38 6.38 6.33 -13.50
CA ALA A 38 7.00 6.32 -12.18
C ALA A 38 6.60 5.10 -11.37
N TRP A 39 5.39 4.57 -11.61
CA TRP A 39 4.90 3.38 -10.96
C TRP A 39 3.88 2.69 -11.85
N ASP A 40 3.97 1.37 -11.94
CA ASP A 40 2.97 0.54 -12.62
C ASP A 40 2.92 -0.78 -11.88
N GLY A 41 1.82 -1.03 -11.18
CA GLY A 41 1.69 -2.25 -10.41
C GLY A 41 0.36 -2.33 -9.67
N PHE A 42 0.27 -3.31 -8.80
CA PHE A 42 -0.95 -3.57 -8.03
C PHE A 42 -0.80 -3.02 -6.63
N VAL A 43 -1.81 -2.27 -6.20
CA VAL A 43 -1.94 -1.77 -4.84
C VAL A 43 -3.02 -2.58 -4.14
N ARG A 44 -2.67 -3.14 -2.97
CA ARG A 44 -3.61 -3.87 -2.13
C ARG A 44 -4.25 -2.92 -1.14
N VAL A 45 -5.56 -2.99 -1.00
CA VAL A 45 -6.31 -2.16 -0.05
C VAL A 45 -6.68 -3.02 1.15
N PHE A 46 -6.36 -2.55 2.35
CA PHE A 46 -6.65 -3.23 3.59
C PHE A 46 -7.55 -2.37 4.47
N LYS A 47 -8.50 -3.02 5.12
CA LYS A 47 -9.30 -2.38 6.16
C LYS A 47 -8.56 -2.55 7.48
N LEU A 48 -8.32 -1.46 8.19
CA LEU A 48 -7.63 -1.49 9.47
C LEU A 48 -8.61 -1.74 10.60
N ILE A 49 -8.18 -2.56 11.56
CA ILE A 49 -9.01 -2.94 12.70
C ILE A 49 -8.52 -2.13 13.91
N GLN A 50 -9.40 -1.29 14.44
CA GLN A 50 -9.16 -0.50 15.65
C GLN A 50 -7.98 0.48 15.55
N HIS A 51 -7.69 0.98 14.34
CA HIS A 51 -6.69 2.03 14.20
C HIS A 51 -7.34 3.39 14.57
N PRO A 52 -6.68 4.21 15.40
CA PRO A 52 -7.29 5.44 15.89
C PRO A 52 -7.46 6.55 14.87
N LYS A 53 -6.68 6.54 13.79
CA LYS A 53 -6.66 7.66 12.84
C LYS A 53 -7.08 7.30 11.42
N ALA A 54 -6.94 6.04 11.02
CA ALA A 54 -7.22 5.61 9.66
C ALA A 54 -8.10 4.37 9.64
N LYS A 55 -8.97 4.27 8.65
CA LYS A 55 -9.82 3.10 8.43
C LYS A 55 -9.24 2.14 7.42
N ARG A 56 -8.38 2.64 6.53
CA ARG A 56 -7.80 1.86 5.44
C ARG A 56 -6.32 2.11 5.33
N CYS A 57 -5.65 1.15 4.71
CA CYS A 57 -4.22 1.25 4.40
C CYS A 57 -4.02 0.73 2.97
N TYR A 58 -3.21 1.45 2.22
CA TYR A 58 -2.79 1.03 0.88
C TYR A 58 -1.39 0.45 0.99
N ALA A 59 -1.18 -0.72 0.42
CA ALA A 59 0.10 -1.40 0.55
C ALA A 59 0.46 -2.13 -0.74
N TRP A 60 1.75 -2.19 -1.02
CA TRP A 60 2.26 -2.91 -2.17
C TRP A 60 3.70 -3.33 -1.93
N SER A 61 4.14 -4.30 -2.76
CA SER A 61 5.52 -4.77 -2.74
C SER A 61 6.18 -4.43 -4.07
N TYR A 62 7.48 -4.21 -4.04
CA TYR A 62 8.26 -4.00 -5.25
C TYR A 62 9.63 -4.63 -5.09
N GLN A 63 10.27 -4.92 -6.23
CA GLN A 63 11.62 -5.47 -6.25
C GLN A 63 12.63 -4.33 -6.33
N ASP A 64 13.62 -4.37 -5.45
CA ASP A 64 14.74 -3.43 -5.46
C ASP A 64 16.02 -4.27 -5.46
N GLU A 65 16.65 -4.39 -6.62
CA GLU A 65 17.78 -5.27 -6.85
C GLU A 65 17.41 -6.72 -6.53
N LYS A 66 17.93 -7.28 -5.43
CA LYS A 66 17.66 -8.65 -5.04
C LYS A 66 16.67 -8.77 -3.90
N GLU A 67 16.13 -7.64 -3.45
CA GLU A 67 15.25 -7.61 -2.29
C GLU A 67 13.83 -7.25 -2.67
N THR A 68 12.87 -7.83 -1.96
CA THR A 68 11.48 -7.41 -2.03
C THR A 68 11.24 -6.42 -0.91
N LYS A 69 10.80 -5.23 -1.30
CA LYS A 69 10.47 -4.17 -0.34
C LYS A 69 8.98 -3.92 -0.33
N SER A 70 8.48 -3.43 0.78
CA SER A 70 7.05 -3.17 0.97
C SER A 70 6.83 -1.72 1.37
N VAL A 71 5.73 -1.14 0.87
CA VAL A 71 5.31 0.21 1.21
C VAL A 71 3.91 0.14 1.77
N THR A 72 3.67 0.87 2.85
CA THR A 72 2.33 1.02 3.43
C THR A 72 2.02 2.50 3.58
N VAL A 73 0.82 2.91 3.19
CA VAL A 73 0.36 4.29 3.31
C VAL A 73 -1.03 4.29 3.93
N LEU A 74 -1.16 4.96 5.08
CA LEU A 74 -2.45 5.08 5.75
C LEU A 74 -3.36 6.04 4.99
N GLU A 75 -4.66 5.74 4.98
CA GLU A 75 -5.66 6.63 4.39
C GLU A 75 -5.97 7.77 5.35
N ILE A 76 -5.06 8.72 5.40
CA ILE A 76 -5.19 9.95 6.18
C ILE A 76 -5.09 11.11 5.18
N PRO A 77 -6.01 12.07 5.18
CA PRO A 77 -5.94 13.16 4.22
C PRO A 77 -4.56 13.82 4.15
N PRO A 78 -4.04 14.11 2.94
CA PRO A 78 -4.72 14.11 1.64
C PRO A 78 -4.81 12.77 0.91
N VAL A 79 -4.39 11.66 1.52
CA VAL A 79 -4.48 10.33 0.89
C VAL A 79 -5.92 9.84 1.00
N ASP A 80 -6.58 9.66 -0.15
CA ASP A 80 -7.98 9.23 -0.22
C ASP A 80 -8.24 8.13 -1.25
N SER A 81 -7.18 7.64 -1.90
CA SER A 81 -7.30 6.64 -2.96
C SER A 81 -5.98 5.91 -3.14
N PRO A 82 -5.98 4.73 -3.80
CA PRO A 82 -4.73 4.05 -4.15
C PRO A 82 -3.78 4.93 -4.96
N GLU A 83 -4.33 5.71 -5.89
CA GLU A 83 -3.54 6.62 -6.74
C GLU A 83 -2.86 7.70 -5.91
N SER A 84 -3.58 8.32 -4.97
CA SER A 84 -2.99 9.35 -4.11
C SER A 84 -1.94 8.75 -3.17
N ALA A 85 -2.14 7.51 -2.72
CA ALA A 85 -1.15 6.82 -1.90
C ALA A 85 0.16 6.62 -2.65
N VAL A 86 0.09 6.19 -3.91
CA VAL A 86 1.28 6.02 -4.75
C VAL A 86 1.97 7.36 -5.00
N LYS A 87 1.21 8.42 -5.27
CA LYS A 87 1.77 9.76 -5.49
C LYS A 87 2.54 10.24 -4.26
N VAL A 88 1.98 10.06 -3.07
CA VAL A 88 2.65 10.45 -1.82
C VAL A 88 3.94 9.66 -1.64
N ALA A 89 3.91 8.36 -1.90
CA ALA A 89 5.09 7.51 -1.76
C ALA A 89 6.20 7.91 -2.75
N ILE A 90 5.82 8.23 -4.00
CA ILE A 90 6.79 8.66 -5.02
C ILE A 90 7.41 10.01 -4.64
N ALA A 91 6.62 10.92 -4.07
CA ALA A 91 7.08 12.25 -3.71
C ALA A 91 7.98 12.28 -2.46
N SER A 92 8.01 11.19 -1.71
CA SER A 92 8.77 11.11 -0.46
C SER A 92 10.26 10.95 -0.66
#